data_4d1ed0e0e61d6ade07dbb1fa14c1e3a0
#
_entry.id   4d1ed0e0e61d6ade07dbb1fa14c1e3a0
#
_cell.length_a   1.000
_cell.length_b   1.000
_cell.length_c   1.000
_cell.angle_alpha   90.00
_cell.angle_beta   90.00
_cell.angle_gamma   90.00
#
_symmetry.space_group_name_H-M   'P 1'
#
loop_
_entity.id
_entity.type
_entity.pdbx_description
1 polymer ?
#
loop_
_entity_poly.entity_id
_entity_poly.type
_entity_poly.pdbx_seq_one_letter_code
_entity_poly.pdbx_strand_id
1 'polypeptide(L)'
;MNAIKMAEEIWYFEDALDDPEEVLNLVTDWDSTQNQDYMLMSRINTKSYLEATDDAIFKCLDVWYKNHVGLSPAKYRVAQHTFIHKRGPGGGYGPHTDFIAMPDGTYEQVTATILAYLYDPDSFEGGEIFFPDYDVTIKPKQGSVVIFGSKVKHGVKDVLSGERSLASVFLVKDKHFYKDMGASDPKNPTAEEIRDFEIIAPQYEVKNANIDIAESDKDVD
;
A
#
# COMPACT_ATOMS: atom_id res chain seq x y z
N MET A 1 13.31 1.13 -10.92
CA MET A 1 11.98 1.69 -10.56
C MET A 1 11.65 2.81 -11.52
N ASN A 2 10.53 2.73 -12.22
CA ASN A 2 9.98 3.75 -13.10
C ASN A 2 8.70 4.31 -12.45
N ALA A 3 8.57 5.63 -12.28
CA ALA A 3 7.42 6.26 -11.63
C ALA A 3 6.51 6.88 -12.69
N ILE A 4 5.26 6.44 -12.74
CA ILE A 4 4.25 6.86 -13.71
C ILE A 4 3.12 7.57 -12.97
N LYS A 5 2.86 8.82 -13.34
CA LYS A 5 1.70 9.55 -12.82
C LYS A 5 0.47 9.19 -13.63
N MET A 6 -0.41 8.39 -13.04
CA MET A 6 -1.67 7.94 -13.67
C MET A 6 -2.77 9.00 -13.61
N ALA A 7 -2.82 9.74 -12.49
CA ALA A 7 -3.70 10.89 -12.27
C ALA A 7 -3.13 11.76 -11.15
N GLU A 8 -3.82 12.85 -10.76
CA GLU A 8 -3.32 13.81 -9.77
C GLU A 8 -2.87 13.14 -8.45
N GLU A 9 -3.67 12.22 -7.92
CA GLU A 9 -3.38 11.52 -6.65
C GLU A 9 -3.00 10.06 -6.83
N ILE A 10 -2.84 9.54 -8.07
CA ILE A 10 -2.61 8.14 -8.38
C ILE A 10 -1.27 7.99 -9.06
N TRP A 11 -0.40 7.19 -8.46
CA TRP A 11 0.93 6.89 -8.98
C TRP A 11 1.15 5.39 -9.07
N TYR A 12 1.77 4.96 -10.16
CA TYR A 12 2.18 3.60 -10.42
C TYR A 12 3.71 3.55 -10.55
N PHE A 13 4.32 2.63 -9.83
CA PHE A 13 5.78 2.45 -9.78
C PHE A 13 6.11 1.05 -10.30
N GLU A 14 6.66 0.97 -11.50
CA GLU A 14 7.15 -0.30 -12.05
C GLU A 14 8.51 -0.64 -11.47
N ASP A 15 8.78 -1.94 -11.34
CA ASP A 15 10.06 -2.48 -10.85
C ASP A 15 10.49 -1.81 -9.53
N ALA A 16 9.53 -1.69 -8.61
CA ALA A 16 9.76 -1.06 -7.32
C ALA A 16 10.40 -2.03 -6.32
N LEU A 17 9.95 -3.29 -6.31
CA LEU A 17 10.49 -4.33 -5.44
C LEU A 17 11.40 -5.26 -6.25
N ASP A 18 12.60 -5.49 -5.72
CA ASP A 18 13.58 -6.41 -6.34
C ASP A 18 13.18 -7.87 -6.14
N ASP A 19 12.66 -8.23 -4.95
CA ASP A 19 12.19 -9.58 -4.62
C ASP A 19 10.82 -9.54 -3.93
N PRO A 20 9.71 -9.56 -4.68
CA PRO A 20 8.37 -9.58 -4.11
C PRO A 20 8.04 -10.85 -3.31
N GLU A 21 8.75 -11.95 -3.55
CA GLU A 21 8.51 -13.23 -2.86
C GLU A 21 8.97 -13.18 -1.40
N GLU A 22 9.97 -12.37 -1.08
CA GLU A 22 10.39 -12.17 0.33
C GLU A 22 9.26 -11.69 1.21
N VAL A 23 8.35 -10.88 0.68
CA VAL A 23 7.16 -10.43 1.41
C VAL A 23 6.22 -11.59 1.70
N LEU A 24 6.04 -12.53 0.77
CA LEU A 24 5.19 -13.70 0.97
C LEU A 24 5.77 -14.66 2.02
N ASN A 25 7.09 -14.73 2.13
CA ASN A 25 7.77 -15.56 3.14
C ASN A 25 7.53 -15.07 4.58
N LEU A 26 7.08 -13.83 4.79
CA LEU A 26 6.68 -13.32 6.09
C LEU A 26 5.32 -13.83 6.56
N VAL A 27 4.54 -14.43 5.68
CA VAL A 27 3.21 -14.94 5.99
C VAL A 27 3.32 -16.27 6.70
N THR A 28 2.93 -16.30 7.96
CA THR A 28 2.95 -17.53 8.78
C THR A 28 1.58 -18.20 8.87
N ASP A 29 0.52 -17.46 8.65
CA ASP A 29 -0.85 -17.98 8.76
C ASP A 29 -1.80 -17.18 7.86
N TRP A 30 -2.82 -17.86 7.32
CA TRP A 30 -3.86 -17.26 6.49
C TRP A 30 -5.19 -17.31 7.22
N ASP A 31 -5.77 -16.13 7.48
CA ASP A 31 -7.09 -16.02 8.05
C ASP A 31 -8.16 -16.33 6.99
N SER A 32 -8.80 -17.48 7.13
CA SER A 32 -9.92 -17.92 6.29
C SER A 32 -11.29 -17.46 6.81
N THR A 33 -11.34 -16.72 7.93
CA THR A 33 -12.60 -16.34 8.59
C THR A 33 -13.37 -15.24 7.84
N GLN A 34 -12.79 -14.63 6.81
CA GLN A 34 -13.46 -13.63 5.97
C GLN A 34 -14.56 -14.22 5.05
N ASN A 35 -14.91 -15.49 5.26
CA ASN A 35 -16.10 -16.17 4.75
C ASN A 35 -16.35 -16.05 3.22
N GLN A 36 -15.29 -15.93 2.45
CA GLN A 36 -15.36 -15.89 1.00
C GLN A 36 -14.31 -16.85 0.46
N ASP A 37 -14.72 -17.94 -0.16
CA ASP A 37 -13.85 -19.02 -0.68
C ASP A 37 -12.75 -18.52 -1.65
N TYR A 38 -12.83 -17.26 -2.07
CA TYR A 38 -11.93 -16.62 -3.03
C TYR A 38 -10.98 -15.57 -2.41
N MET A 39 -11.04 -15.33 -1.10
CA MET A 39 -10.16 -14.36 -0.46
C MET A 39 -9.55 -14.91 0.83
N LEU A 40 -8.23 -14.94 0.87
CA LEU A 40 -7.45 -15.16 2.08
C LEU A 40 -6.75 -13.85 2.47
N MET A 41 -6.61 -13.61 3.74
CA MET A 41 -5.91 -12.46 4.27
C MET A 41 -4.95 -12.88 5.38
N SER A 42 -3.78 -12.28 5.41
CA SER A 42 -2.83 -12.38 6.51
C SER A 42 -2.45 -11.00 7.01
N ARG A 43 -2.02 -10.92 8.26
CA ARG A 43 -1.46 -9.70 8.85
C ARG A 43 -0.02 -9.94 9.21
N ILE A 44 0.85 -9.14 8.66
CA ILE A 44 2.26 -9.14 9.01
C ILE A 44 2.65 -7.82 9.69
N ASN A 45 3.74 -7.84 10.44
CA ASN A 45 4.28 -6.63 11.04
C ASN A 45 4.83 -5.71 9.95
N THR A 46 4.41 -4.43 9.94
CA THR A 46 4.83 -3.49 8.89
C THR A 46 6.33 -3.22 8.89
N LYS A 47 7.00 -3.27 10.05
CA LYS A 47 8.47 -3.11 10.10
C LYS A 47 9.16 -4.25 9.32
N SER A 48 8.75 -5.49 9.55
CA SER A 48 9.28 -6.64 8.80
C SER A 48 8.98 -6.55 7.30
N TYR A 49 7.79 -6.06 6.93
CA TYR A 49 7.45 -5.79 5.54
C TYR A 49 8.38 -4.74 4.90
N LEU A 50 8.65 -3.64 5.59
CA LEU A 50 9.53 -2.60 5.08
C LEU A 50 10.98 -3.08 4.97
N GLU A 51 11.45 -3.90 5.92
CA GLU A 51 12.75 -4.55 5.85
C GLU A 51 12.84 -5.51 4.64
N ALA A 52 11.81 -6.33 4.41
CA ALA A 52 11.76 -7.27 3.26
C ALA A 52 11.64 -6.55 1.89
N THR A 53 11.20 -5.31 1.87
CA THR A 53 11.12 -4.50 0.63
C THR A 53 12.34 -3.60 0.41
N ASP A 54 13.40 -3.75 1.21
CA ASP A 54 14.63 -2.96 1.15
C ASP A 54 14.34 -1.45 0.97
N ASP A 55 13.42 -0.95 1.80
CA ASP A 55 12.97 0.45 1.80
C ASP A 55 12.36 0.95 0.46
N ALA A 56 12.10 0.08 -0.50
CA ALA A 56 11.50 0.46 -1.79
C ALA A 56 10.19 1.24 -1.60
N ILE A 57 9.39 0.87 -0.60
CA ILE A 57 8.14 1.55 -0.27
C ILE A 57 8.39 3.01 0.14
N PHE A 58 9.45 3.29 0.89
CA PHE A 58 9.79 4.67 1.25
C PHE A 58 10.24 5.48 0.05
N LYS A 59 10.96 4.87 -0.89
CA LYS A 59 11.37 5.52 -2.16
C LYS A 59 10.13 5.93 -2.97
N CYS A 60 9.15 5.04 -3.09
CA CYS A 60 7.87 5.33 -3.76
C CYS A 60 7.11 6.46 -3.04
N LEU A 61 7.03 6.41 -1.72
CA LEU A 61 6.37 7.43 -0.90
C LEU A 61 7.03 8.80 -1.04
N ASP A 62 8.35 8.86 -1.10
CA ASP A 62 9.09 10.11 -1.30
C ASP A 62 8.71 10.79 -2.62
N VAL A 63 8.62 10.00 -3.71
CA VAL A 63 8.17 10.52 -5.01
C VAL A 63 6.75 11.03 -4.94
N TRP A 64 5.85 10.23 -4.35
CA TRP A 64 4.44 10.60 -4.21
C TRP A 64 4.28 11.89 -3.40
N TYR A 65 4.91 12.01 -2.23
CA TYR A 65 4.84 13.20 -1.38
C TYR A 65 5.42 14.45 -2.03
N LYS A 66 6.58 14.35 -2.69
CA LYS A 66 7.21 15.48 -3.37
C LYS A 66 6.30 16.07 -4.45
N ASN A 67 5.56 15.22 -5.13
CA ASN A 67 4.66 15.66 -6.21
C ASN A 67 3.29 16.12 -5.69
N HIS A 68 2.88 15.73 -4.48
CA HIS A 68 1.60 16.13 -3.90
C HIS A 68 1.69 17.28 -2.92
N VAL A 69 2.71 17.28 -2.08
CA VAL A 69 2.85 18.21 -0.96
C VAL A 69 4.06 19.13 -1.16
N GLY A 70 4.92 18.81 -2.13
CA GLY A 70 6.15 19.55 -2.43
C GLY A 70 7.30 19.27 -1.47
N LEU A 71 7.09 18.52 -0.39
CA LEU A 71 8.08 18.16 0.62
C LEU A 71 7.87 16.73 1.08
N SER A 72 8.93 15.94 1.17
CA SER A 72 8.88 14.66 1.87
C SER A 72 8.79 14.92 3.38
N PRO A 73 7.87 14.25 4.09
CA PRO A 73 7.82 14.35 5.54
C PRO A 73 9.08 13.72 6.13
N ALA A 74 9.56 14.26 7.26
CA ALA A 74 10.68 13.67 7.99
C ALA A 74 10.36 12.25 8.52
N LYS A 75 9.06 11.94 8.65
CA LYS A 75 8.56 10.67 9.17
C LYS A 75 7.24 10.30 8.52
N TYR A 76 7.12 9.02 8.16
CA TYR A 76 5.87 8.44 7.66
C TYR A 76 5.14 7.72 8.80
N ARG A 77 3.86 7.98 8.96
CA ARG A 77 3.00 7.26 9.90
C ARG A 77 2.35 6.09 9.15
N VAL A 78 3.01 4.96 9.21
CA VAL A 78 2.56 3.71 8.56
C VAL A 78 1.80 2.89 9.59
N ALA A 79 0.68 2.30 9.21
CA ALA A 79 -0.08 1.41 10.10
C ALA A 79 0.79 0.24 10.59
N GLN A 80 0.56 -0.21 11.83
CA GLN A 80 1.35 -1.27 12.48
C GLN A 80 1.34 -2.59 11.70
N HIS A 81 0.25 -2.87 11.00
CA HIS A 81 0.08 -4.10 10.25
C HIS A 81 -0.05 -3.82 8.76
N THR A 82 0.66 -4.61 7.98
CA THR A 82 0.49 -4.75 6.55
C THR A 82 -0.40 -5.95 6.29
N PHE A 83 -1.39 -5.78 5.43
CA PHE A 83 -2.31 -6.85 5.05
C PHE A 83 -1.83 -7.50 3.76
N ILE A 84 -1.61 -8.80 3.79
CA ILE A 84 -1.37 -9.58 2.59
C ILE A 84 -2.70 -10.19 2.17
N HIS A 85 -3.09 -9.93 0.93
CA HIS A 85 -4.32 -10.44 0.34
C HIS A 85 -4.00 -11.44 -0.76
N LYS A 86 -4.72 -12.55 -0.75
CA LYS A 86 -4.81 -13.49 -1.88
C LYS A 86 -6.25 -13.52 -2.38
N ARG A 87 -6.43 -13.41 -3.69
CA ARG A 87 -7.75 -13.45 -4.32
C ARG A 87 -7.73 -14.41 -5.50
N GLY A 88 -8.61 -15.39 -5.46
CA GLY A 88 -8.89 -16.31 -6.54
C GLY A 88 -10.12 -15.89 -7.36
N PRO A 89 -10.62 -16.75 -8.27
CA PRO A 89 -11.76 -16.47 -9.15
C PRO A 89 -13.00 -15.99 -8.39
N GLY A 90 -13.60 -14.90 -8.85
CA GLY A 90 -14.69 -14.18 -8.18
C GLY A 90 -14.25 -13.15 -7.15
N GLY A 91 -12.95 -13.03 -6.89
CA GLY A 91 -12.39 -12.16 -5.86
C GLY A 91 -12.26 -10.69 -6.26
N GLY A 92 -13.32 -10.08 -6.78
CA GLY A 92 -13.39 -8.64 -7.01
C GLY A 92 -13.70 -7.83 -5.76
N TYR A 93 -13.68 -6.51 -5.89
CA TYR A 93 -14.13 -5.60 -4.83
C TYR A 93 -14.69 -4.31 -5.44
N GLY A 94 -15.92 -3.98 -5.07
CA GLY A 94 -16.61 -2.80 -5.59
C GLY A 94 -15.96 -1.48 -5.24
N PRO A 95 -16.32 -0.38 -5.93
CA PRO A 95 -15.75 0.94 -5.70
C PRO A 95 -15.96 1.42 -4.26
N HIS A 96 -14.88 1.81 -3.59
CA HIS A 96 -14.86 2.29 -2.20
C HIS A 96 -13.68 3.27 -1.99
N THR A 97 -13.64 3.88 -0.82
CA THR A 97 -12.47 4.59 -0.29
C THR A 97 -12.01 3.87 0.97
N ASP A 98 -10.72 3.97 1.28
CA ASP A 98 -10.16 3.25 2.43
C ASP A 98 -10.36 3.97 3.75
N PHE A 99 -10.68 3.18 4.77
CA PHE A 99 -10.86 3.61 6.14
C PHE A 99 -10.16 2.66 7.10
N ILE A 100 -9.77 3.17 8.26
CA ILE A 100 -9.31 2.36 9.39
C ILE A 100 -10.43 2.29 10.41
N ALA A 101 -10.76 1.07 10.84
CA ALA A 101 -11.68 0.84 11.95
C ALA A 101 -11.01 1.26 13.26
N MET A 102 -11.70 2.08 14.04
CA MET A 102 -11.22 2.56 15.34
C MET A 102 -11.75 1.67 16.47
N PRO A 103 -11.02 1.55 17.60
CA PRO A 103 -11.46 0.76 18.74
C PRO A 103 -12.80 1.21 19.38
N ASP A 104 -13.21 2.44 19.14
CA ASP A 104 -14.51 2.96 19.57
C ASP A 104 -15.65 2.64 18.59
N GLY A 105 -15.38 1.85 17.55
CA GLY A 105 -16.34 1.45 16.52
C GLY A 105 -16.55 2.51 15.42
N THR A 106 -15.83 3.62 15.46
CA THR A 106 -15.85 4.60 14.36
C THR A 106 -14.89 4.20 13.25
N TYR A 107 -15.04 4.83 12.07
CA TYR A 107 -14.14 4.66 10.94
C TYR A 107 -13.49 5.99 10.63
N GLU A 108 -12.17 5.97 10.43
CA GLU A 108 -11.44 7.15 9.99
C GLU A 108 -10.72 6.91 8.68
N GLN A 109 -10.68 7.95 7.85
CA GLN A 109 -10.05 7.88 6.54
C GLN A 109 -8.52 7.83 6.68
N VAL A 110 -7.88 6.92 5.95
CA VAL A 110 -6.43 6.85 5.85
C VAL A 110 -5.87 8.12 5.17
N THR A 111 -4.57 8.35 5.21
CA THR A 111 -3.93 9.45 4.48
C THR A 111 -3.66 9.05 3.03
N ALA A 112 -3.13 7.86 2.84
CA ALA A 112 -2.92 7.24 1.54
C ALA A 112 -2.91 5.72 1.68
N THR A 113 -3.16 5.04 0.59
CA THR A 113 -3.05 3.59 0.45
C THR A 113 -1.88 3.26 -0.44
N ILE A 114 -1.10 2.25 -0.04
CA ILE A 114 0.03 1.71 -0.77
C ILE A 114 -0.26 0.24 -1.03
N LEU A 115 -0.25 -0.15 -2.31
CA LEU A 115 -0.45 -1.53 -2.74
C LEU A 115 0.81 -2.02 -3.45
N ALA A 116 1.43 -3.08 -2.95
CA ALA A 116 2.56 -3.73 -3.60
C ALA A 116 2.12 -5.09 -4.15
N TYR A 117 2.40 -5.34 -5.42
CA TYR A 117 1.92 -6.53 -6.15
C TYR A 117 2.97 -7.63 -6.14
N LEU A 118 2.59 -8.81 -5.65
CA LEU A 118 3.50 -9.87 -5.26
C LEU A 118 3.53 -11.05 -6.25
N TYR A 119 2.49 -11.23 -7.06
CA TYR A 119 2.41 -12.29 -8.07
C TYR A 119 2.54 -11.77 -9.49
N ASP A 120 3.11 -12.62 -10.35
CA ASP A 120 3.20 -12.40 -11.78
C ASP A 120 1.80 -12.16 -12.38
N PRO A 121 1.59 -11.05 -13.11
CA PRO A 121 0.31 -10.72 -13.75
C PRO A 121 -0.13 -11.76 -14.78
N ASP A 122 0.79 -12.56 -15.34
CA ASP A 122 0.49 -13.64 -16.26
C ASP A 122 -0.05 -14.90 -15.57
N SER A 123 0.04 -14.95 -14.22
CA SER A 123 -0.48 -16.07 -13.42
C SER A 123 -1.99 -16.00 -13.16
N PHE A 124 -2.65 -14.90 -13.51
CA PHE A 124 -4.08 -14.71 -13.33
C PHE A 124 -4.70 -13.84 -14.43
N GLU A 125 -6.00 -13.97 -14.62
CA GLU A 125 -6.80 -13.12 -15.51
C GLU A 125 -7.77 -12.24 -14.69
N GLY A 126 -8.05 -11.04 -15.17
CA GLY A 126 -8.86 -10.06 -14.44
C GLY A 126 -8.08 -9.43 -13.29
N GLY A 127 -8.76 -9.03 -12.23
CA GLY A 127 -8.14 -8.53 -11.01
C GLY A 127 -7.48 -7.16 -11.13
N GLU A 128 -7.71 -6.41 -12.20
CA GLU A 128 -7.19 -5.06 -12.36
C GLU A 128 -7.73 -4.15 -11.25
N ILE A 129 -6.89 -3.24 -10.77
CA ILE A 129 -7.36 -2.12 -9.97
C ILE A 129 -7.91 -1.03 -10.89
N PHE A 130 -9.04 -0.46 -10.53
CA PHE A 130 -9.65 0.62 -11.31
C PHE A 130 -10.06 1.80 -10.42
N PHE A 131 -10.03 2.98 -11.01
CA PHE A 131 -10.30 4.27 -10.36
C PHE A 131 -11.40 5.00 -11.16
N PRO A 132 -12.69 4.77 -10.81
CA PRO A 132 -13.80 5.19 -11.66
C PRO A 132 -13.90 6.70 -11.87
N ASP A 133 -13.50 7.50 -10.88
CA ASP A 133 -13.60 8.96 -10.96
C ASP A 133 -12.49 9.57 -11.84
N TYR A 134 -11.48 8.79 -12.25
CA TYR A 134 -10.33 9.20 -13.06
C TYR A 134 -10.26 8.50 -14.42
N ASP A 135 -11.15 7.53 -14.68
CA ASP A 135 -11.11 6.67 -15.87
C ASP A 135 -9.74 5.97 -16.05
N VAL A 136 -9.19 5.48 -14.95
CA VAL A 136 -7.91 4.77 -14.88
C VAL A 136 -8.15 3.31 -14.49
N THR A 137 -7.53 2.41 -15.22
CA THR A 137 -7.46 0.98 -14.89
C THR A 137 -6.03 0.51 -15.05
N ILE A 138 -5.51 -0.23 -14.07
CA ILE A 138 -4.14 -0.75 -14.07
C ILE A 138 -4.19 -2.26 -13.89
N LYS A 139 -3.49 -3.01 -14.76
CA LYS A 139 -3.11 -4.41 -14.50
C LYS A 139 -1.67 -4.40 -13.99
N PRO A 140 -1.47 -4.47 -12.65
CA PRO A 140 -0.15 -4.25 -12.08
C PRO A 140 0.79 -5.42 -12.39
N LYS A 141 2.06 -5.10 -12.63
CA LYS A 141 3.14 -6.08 -12.78
C LYS A 141 3.62 -6.56 -11.42
N GLN A 142 4.21 -7.75 -11.36
CA GLN A 142 4.90 -8.22 -10.16
C GLN A 142 6.01 -7.23 -9.75
N GLY A 143 6.14 -6.99 -8.44
CA GLY A 143 7.11 -6.03 -7.92
C GLY A 143 6.75 -4.56 -8.13
N SER A 144 5.57 -4.27 -8.72
CA SER A 144 5.09 -2.91 -8.84
C SER A 144 4.38 -2.42 -7.58
N VAL A 145 4.30 -1.09 -7.44
CA VAL A 145 3.60 -0.43 -6.33
C VAL A 145 2.63 0.60 -6.89
N VAL A 146 1.41 0.64 -6.33
CA VAL A 146 0.43 1.70 -6.59
C VAL A 146 0.22 2.50 -5.32
N ILE A 147 0.29 3.83 -5.39
CA ILE A 147 0.00 4.74 -4.28
C ILE A 147 -1.08 5.70 -4.70
N PHE A 148 -2.08 5.88 -3.84
CA PHE A 148 -3.15 6.84 -4.06
C PHE A 148 -3.66 7.47 -2.78
N GLY A 149 -4.19 8.68 -2.91
CA GLY A 149 -4.72 9.47 -1.79
C GLY A 149 -5.99 8.89 -1.19
N SER A 150 -6.28 9.25 0.05
CA SER A 150 -7.37 8.70 0.85
C SER A 150 -8.77 8.90 0.28
N LYS A 151 -8.98 9.93 -0.55
CA LYS A 151 -10.28 10.25 -1.13
C LYS A 151 -10.51 9.60 -2.48
N VAL A 152 -9.50 8.94 -3.02
CA VAL A 152 -9.55 8.30 -4.33
C VAL A 152 -10.41 7.04 -4.21
N LYS A 153 -11.56 7.07 -4.90
CA LYS A 153 -12.41 5.89 -5.02
C LYS A 153 -11.75 4.90 -5.96
N HIS A 154 -11.65 3.66 -5.51
CA HIS A 154 -11.03 2.58 -6.27
C HIS A 154 -11.78 1.26 -6.05
N GLY A 155 -11.56 0.33 -6.94
CA GLY A 155 -12.10 -1.03 -6.85
C GLY A 155 -11.18 -2.03 -7.52
N VAL A 156 -11.52 -3.30 -7.43
CA VAL A 156 -10.81 -4.40 -8.07
C VAL A 156 -11.81 -5.17 -8.92
N LYS A 157 -11.49 -5.37 -10.20
CA LYS A 157 -12.30 -6.23 -11.07
C LYS A 157 -12.21 -7.68 -10.60
N ASP A 158 -13.20 -8.49 -10.95
CA ASP A 158 -13.17 -9.90 -10.60
C ASP A 158 -11.94 -10.60 -11.18
N VAL A 159 -11.29 -11.42 -10.36
CA VAL A 159 -10.32 -12.40 -10.84
C VAL A 159 -11.10 -13.46 -11.60
N LEU A 160 -10.74 -13.71 -12.84
CA LEU A 160 -11.45 -14.66 -13.72
C LEU A 160 -10.81 -16.05 -13.65
N SER A 161 -9.48 -16.10 -13.56
CA SER A 161 -8.71 -17.34 -13.38
C SER A 161 -7.41 -17.06 -12.63
N GLY A 162 -6.82 -18.10 -12.04
CA GLY A 162 -5.56 -17.99 -11.30
C GLY A 162 -5.72 -17.36 -9.92
N GLU A 163 -4.62 -16.85 -9.36
CA GLU A 163 -4.57 -16.26 -8.02
C GLU A 163 -3.75 -14.96 -8.05
N ARG A 164 -4.32 -13.89 -7.50
CA ARG A 164 -3.70 -12.57 -7.37
C ARG A 164 -3.31 -12.33 -5.92
N SER A 165 -2.09 -11.85 -5.66
CA SER A 165 -1.65 -11.48 -4.33
C SER A 165 -1.05 -10.07 -4.28
N LEU A 166 -1.32 -9.37 -3.19
CA LEU A 166 -0.75 -8.05 -2.92
C LEU A 166 -0.54 -7.83 -1.42
N ALA A 167 0.38 -6.92 -1.11
CA ALA A 167 0.51 -6.31 0.20
C ALA A 167 -0.19 -4.95 0.19
N SER A 168 -0.99 -4.67 1.22
CA SER A 168 -1.68 -3.40 1.41
C SER A 168 -1.23 -2.78 2.73
N VAL A 169 -0.71 -1.57 2.68
CA VAL A 169 -0.32 -0.81 3.87
C VAL A 169 -0.89 0.61 3.79
N PHE A 170 -1.23 1.18 4.94
CA PHE A 170 -1.87 2.48 5.02
C PHE A 170 -0.97 3.52 5.68
N LEU A 171 -0.94 4.72 5.12
CA LEU A 171 -0.50 5.89 5.83
C LEU A 171 -1.64 6.43 6.69
N VAL A 172 -1.37 6.66 7.94
CA VAL A 172 -2.35 7.09 8.94
C VAL A 172 -1.99 8.44 9.55
N LYS A 173 -2.95 9.09 10.19
CA LYS A 173 -2.70 10.32 10.95
C LYS A 173 -2.03 10.00 12.28
N ASP A 174 -1.23 10.91 12.81
CA ASP A 174 -0.47 10.73 14.06
C ASP A 174 -1.31 10.19 15.22
N LYS A 175 -2.48 10.78 15.46
CA LYS A 175 -3.36 10.36 16.56
C LYS A 175 -3.81 8.89 16.49
N HIS A 176 -3.86 8.31 15.28
CA HIS A 176 -4.23 6.91 15.08
C HIS A 176 -3.03 6.02 15.25
N PHE A 177 -1.91 6.44 14.73
CA PHE A 177 -0.65 5.72 14.83
C PHE A 177 -0.33 5.37 16.29
N TYR A 178 -0.30 6.36 17.19
CA TYR A 178 0.03 6.11 18.58
C TYR A 178 -1.00 5.28 19.33
N LYS A 179 -2.28 5.37 18.97
CA LYS A 179 -3.33 4.55 19.56
C LYS A 179 -3.20 3.09 19.13
N ASP A 180 -2.97 2.83 17.86
CA ASP A 180 -2.79 1.47 17.32
C ASP A 180 -1.53 0.81 17.89
N MET A 181 -0.48 1.59 18.16
CA MET A 181 0.75 1.11 18.78
C MET A 181 0.62 0.90 20.29
N GLY A 182 -0.53 1.22 20.88
CA GLY A 182 -0.79 0.98 22.30
C GLY A 182 -0.16 2.02 23.23
N ALA A 183 0.05 3.25 22.77
CA ALA A 183 0.54 4.35 23.61
C ALA A 183 -0.38 4.58 24.81
N SER A 184 0.19 4.84 25.97
CA SER A 184 -0.51 5.07 27.23
C SER A 184 -1.43 6.31 27.16
N ASP A 185 -0.98 7.38 26.48
CA ASP A 185 -1.80 8.51 26.07
C ASP A 185 -1.55 8.80 24.58
N PRO A 186 -2.42 8.34 23.66
CA PRO A 186 -2.25 8.56 22.22
C PRO A 186 -2.22 10.02 21.79
N LYS A 187 -2.68 10.95 22.60
CA LYS A 187 -2.62 12.39 22.32
C LYS A 187 -1.30 13.03 22.75
N ASN A 188 -0.65 12.44 23.79
CA ASN A 188 0.58 12.90 24.34
C ASN A 188 1.50 11.69 24.63
N PRO A 189 1.98 10.97 23.60
CA PRO A 189 2.85 9.82 23.79
C PRO A 189 4.15 10.24 24.46
N THR A 190 4.68 9.38 25.29
CA THR A 190 5.98 9.61 25.94
C THR A 190 7.11 9.60 24.91
N ALA A 191 8.26 10.21 25.27
CA ALA A 191 9.44 10.19 24.38
C ALA A 191 9.94 8.75 24.10
N GLU A 192 9.72 7.83 25.02
CA GLU A 192 10.04 6.42 24.87
C GLU A 192 9.10 5.75 23.85
N GLU A 193 7.79 5.92 24.00
CA GLU A 193 6.79 5.41 23.05
C GLU A 193 7.00 5.99 21.65
N ILE A 194 7.33 7.30 21.54
CA ILE A 194 7.66 7.92 20.25
C ILE A 194 8.86 7.19 19.62
N ARG A 195 9.92 6.98 20.36
CA ARG A 195 11.14 6.32 19.85
C ARG A 195 10.86 4.86 19.44
N ASP A 196 10.11 4.14 20.26
CA ASP A 196 9.91 2.69 20.08
C ASP A 196 8.85 2.38 19.01
N PHE A 197 7.88 3.28 18.80
CA PHE A 197 6.81 3.10 17.83
C PHE A 197 7.09 3.72 16.47
N GLU A 198 7.97 4.72 16.38
CA GLU A 198 8.25 5.37 15.13
C GLU A 198 9.04 4.46 14.19
N ILE A 199 8.41 4.11 13.08
CA ILE A 199 9.12 3.62 11.90
C ILE A 199 9.72 4.87 11.25
N ILE A 200 10.98 5.16 11.58
CA ILE A 200 11.73 6.26 10.99
C ILE A 200 12.06 5.81 9.57
N ALA A 201 11.51 6.51 8.58
CA ALA A 201 12.03 6.38 7.23
C ALA A 201 13.53 6.70 7.27
N PRO A 202 14.40 5.83 6.74
CA PRO A 202 15.79 6.17 6.59
C PRO A 202 15.88 7.54 5.92
N GLN A 203 16.75 8.42 6.40
CA GLN A 203 17.01 9.66 5.70
C GLN A 203 17.73 9.29 4.40
N TYR A 204 16.95 9.00 3.37
CA TYR A 204 17.49 8.92 2.04
C TYR A 204 17.88 10.34 1.64
N GLU A 205 19.17 10.62 1.64
CA GLU A 205 19.64 11.56 0.66
C GLU A 205 19.24 10.97 -0.68
N VAL A 206 18.17 11.49 -1.26
CA VAL A 206 17.83 11.25 -2.67
C VAL A 206 18.97 11.86 -3.47
N LYS A 207 20.07 11.12 -3.56
CA LYS A 207 21.10 11.37 -4.54
C LYS A 207 20.38 11.13 -5.86
N ASN A 208 19.86 12.23 -6.46
CA ASN A 208 19.40 12.33 -7.86
C ASN A 208 19.29 10.96 -8.56
N ALA A 209 18.48 10.05 -8.00
CA ALA A 209 18.03 8.92 -8.77
C ALA A 209 17.23 9.57 -9.90
N ASN A 210 17.68 9.41 -11.12
CA ASN A 210 16.91 9.74 -12.30
C ASN A 210 15.67 8.87 -12.24
N ILE A 211 14.64 9.38 -11.58
CA ILE A 211 13.31 8.80 -11.59
C ILE A 211 12.70 9.40 -12.84
N ASP A 212 12.64 8.62 -13.89
CA ASP A 212 11.92 9.01 -15.09
C ASP A 212 10.43 9.06 -14.71
N ILE A 213 9.91 10.27 -14.60
CA ILE A 213 8.48 10.50 -14.38
C ILE A 213 7.86 10.54 -15.77
N ALA A 214 7.16 9.48 -16.13
CA ALA A 214 6.35 9.45 -17.34
C ALA A 214 4.92 9.90 -17.02
N GLU A 215 4.35 10.74 -17.87
CA GLU A 215 2.88 10.92 -17.90
C GLU A 215 2.32 9.79 -18.78
N SER A 216 1.35 9.01 -18.25
CA SER A 216 0.77 7.92 -19.01
C SER A 216 -0.14 8.45 -20.10
N ASP A 217 0.02 7.96 -21.32
CA ASP A 217 -1.08 7.87 -22.29
C ASP A 217 -2.03 6.77 -21.77
N LYS A 218 -2.95 7.13 -20.97
CA LYS A 218 -4.09 6.52 -20.22
C LYS A 218 -4.29 4.99 -20.15
N ASP A 219 -3.54 4.17 -20.88
CA ASP A 219 -3.63 2.71 -20.86
C ASP A 219 -2.22 2.11 -20.73
N VAL A 220 -1.92 1.59 -19.54
CA VAL A 220 -0.78 0.68 -19.33
C VAL A 220 -1.34 -0.74 -19.45
N ASP A 221 -1.15 -1.34 -20.62
CA ASP A 221 -1.44 -2.77 -20.90
C ASP A 221 -0.56 -3.70 -20.04
#